data_5a242993e2bc45ce1a0d852e4b2ea3cf
#
_entry.id   5a242993e2bc45ce1a0d852e4b2ea3cf
#
_cell.length_a   1.000
_cell.length_b   1.000
_cell.length_c   1.000
_cell.angle_alpha   90.00
_cell.angle_beta   90.00
_cell.angle_gamma   90.00
#
_symmetry.space_group_name_H-M   'P 1'
#
loop_
_entity.id
_entity.type
_entity.pdbx_description
1 polymer ?
#
loop_
_entity_poly.entity_id
_entity_poly.type
_entity_poly.pdbx_seq_one_letter_code
_entity_poly.pdbx_strand_id
1 'polypeptide(L)'
;MMTIDEFEEAMDQIAEELPEEFYRELNGGILILPEKRKSPYAKTDDLWVLGMYVHSSSMGRLIEIYYGSFCEVMKGRSREAWIEQMRETLYHEFTHHMESLAGEKMLE
;
A
#
# COMPACT_ATOMS: atom_id res chain seq x y z
N MET A 1 6.03 1.32 -18.87
CA MET A 1 5.06 1.48 -17.77
C MET A 1 4.43 0.14 -17.44
N MET A 2 4.15 -0.11 -16.17
CA MET A 2 3.49 -1.36 -15.77
C MET A 2 1.98 -1.25 -16.00
N THR A 3 1.37 -2.31 -16.55
CA THR A 3 -0.09 -2.40 -16.59
C THR A 3 -0.59 -2.77 -15.18
N ILE A 4 -1.90 -2.60 -14.94
CA ILE A 4 -2.46 -2.95 -13.63
C ILE A 4 -2.30 -4.45 -13.35
N ASP A 5 -2.41 -5.30 -14.37
CA ASP A 5 -2.23 -6.74 -14.18
C ASP A 5 -0.80 -7.08 -13.80
N GLU A 6 0.18 -6.46 -14.44
CA GLU A 6 1.59 -6.61 -14.07
C GLU A 6 1.86 -6.09 -12.66
N PHE A 7 1.23 -4.99 -12.32
CA PHE A 7 1.34 -4.37 -11.00
C PHE A 7 0.80 -5.30 -9.91
N GLU A 8 -0.38 -5.88 -10.13
CA GLU A 8 -0.99 -6.81 -9.18
C GLU A 8 -0.12 -8.05 -9.00
N GLU A 9 0.41 -8.61 -10.08
CA GLU A 9 1.28 -9.77 -10.02
C GLU A 9 2.56 -9.47 -9.25
N ALA A 10 3.19 -8.32 -9.53
CA ALA A 10 4.39 -7.91 -8.83
C ALA A 10 4.11 -7.67 -7.34
N MET A 11 2.96 -7.06 -7.02
CA MET A 11 2.59 -6.81 -5.63
C MET A 11 2.38 -8.12 -4.87
N ASP A 12 1.77 -9.12 -5.50
CA ASP A 12 1.61 -10.45 -4.89
C ASP A 12 2.96 -11.06 -4.55
N GLN A 13 3.94 -10.93 -5.44
CA GLN A 13 5.28 -11.45 -5.21
C GLN A 13 5.98 -10.72 -4.05
N ILE A 14 5.82 -9.41 -3.99
CA ILE A 14 6.39 -8.62 -2.90
C ILE A 14 5.73 -9.01 -1.57
N ALA A 15 4.42 -9.20 -1.59
CA ALA A 15 3.66 -9.58 -0.39
C ALA A 15 4.14 -10.93 0.17
N GLU A 16 4.55 -11.85 -0.69
CA GLU A 16 5.08 -13.14 -0.27
C GLU A 16 6.44 -13.05 0.40
N GLU A 17 7.17 -11.94 0.23
CA GLU A 17 8.46 -11.74 0.87
C GLU A 17 8.34 -11.52 2.38
N LEU A 18 7.17 -11.08 2.83
CA LEU A 18 6.95 -10.77 4.25
C LEU A 18 6.60 -12.03 5.04
N PRO A 19 7.12 -12.15 6.29
CA PRO A 19 6.73 -13.24 7.17
C PRO A 19 5.22 -13.30 7.39
N GLU A 20 4.70 -14.51 7.54
CA GLU A 20 3.28 -14.75 7.68
C GLU A 20 2.66 -14.02 8.87
N GLU A 21 3.39 -13.86 9.95
CA GLU A 21 2.91 -13.17 11.15
C GLU A 21 2.58 -11.69 10.92
N PHE A 22 3.13 -11.06 9.87
CA PHE A 22 2.80 -9.68 9.54
C PHE A 22 1.36 -9.54 9.07
N TYR A 23 0.76 -10.62 8.55
CA TYR A 23 -0.61 -10.63 8.05
C TYR A 23 -1.67 -10.88 9.12
N ARG A 24 -1.22 -11.09 10.36
CA ARG A 24 -2.15 -11.34 11.45
C ARG A 24 -3.10 -10.16 11.62
N GLU A 25 -4.40 -10.45 11.68
CA GLU A 25 -5.48 -9.48 11.83
C GLU A 25 -5.59 -8.47 10.69
N LEU A 26 -4.91 -8.69 9.58
CA LEU A 26 -5.10 -7.90 8.36
C LEU A 26 -6.25 -8.53 7.57
N ASN A 27 -7.45 -8.45 8.13
CA ASN A 27 -8.62 -9.18 7.64
C ASN A 27 -9.10 -8.73 6.26
N GLY A 28 -8.94 -7.46 5.94
CA GLY A 28 -9.29 -6.91 4.63
C GLY A 28 -8.20 -7.12 3.58
N GLY A 29 -7.00 -7.55 3.99
CA GLY A 29 -5.92 -7.84 3.08
C GLY A 29 -5.32 -6.61 2.42
N ILE A 30 -4.73 -6.84 1.24
CA ILE A 30 -4.14 -5.79 0.42
C ILE A 30 -5.04 -5.62 -0.80
N LEU A 31 -5.58 -4.41 -0.98
CA LEU A 31 -6.46 -4.09 -2.11
C LEU A 31 -5.72 -3.16 -3.07
N ILE A 32 -5.69 -3.53 -4.34
CA ILE A 32 -5.13 -2.69 -5.38
C ILE A 32 -6.28 -1.99 -6.08
N LEU A 33 -6.29 -0.66 -6.00
CA LEU A 33 -7.33 0.17 -6.58
C LEU A 33 -6.79 0.89 -7.82
N PRO A 34 -7.57 0.95 -8.92
CA PRO A 34 -7.08 1.56 -10.15
C PRO A 34 -6.98 3.07 -10.09
N GLU A 35 -7.64 3.69 -9.15
CA GLU A 35 -7.73 5.13 -9.05
C GLU A 35 -6.42 5.80 -8.63
N LYS A 36 -6.32 7.07 -8.89
CA LYS A 36 -5.27 7.91 -8.32
C LYS A 36 -5.87 8.77 -7.23
N ARG A 37 -5.09 9.05 -6.18
CA ARG A 37 -5.58 9.79 -5.03
C ARG A 37 -4.58 10.85 -4.62
N LYS A 38 -5.05 12.10 -4.56
CA LYS A 38 -4.23 13.22 -4.10
C LYS A 38 -4.20 13.27 -2.59
N SER A 39 -3.06 13.68 -2.05
CA SER A 39 -2.97 13.96 -0.63
C SER A 39 -3.85 15.18 -0.29
N PRO A 40 -4.68 15.10 0.75
CA PRO A 40 -5.49 16.25 1.17
C PRO A 40 -4.64 17.41 1.71
N TYR A 41 -3.37 17.14 2.01
CA TYR A 41 -2.44 18.15 2.51
C TYR A 41 -1.53 18.71 1.41
N ALA A 42 -1.75 18.30 0.15
CA ALA A 42 -0.92 18.73 -0.96
C ALA A 42 -1.15 20.22 -1.24
N LYS A 43 -0.04 20.96 -1.24
CA LYS A 43 -0.05 22.37 -1.63
C LYS A 43 0.16 22.54 -3.14
N THR A 44 0.51 21.47 -3.82
CA THR A 44 0.72 21.41 -5.26
C THR A 44 0.00 20.19 -5.81
N ASP A 45 -0.21 20.14 -7.13
CA ASP A 45 -0.90 19.03 -7.79
C ASP A 45 -0.05 17.74 -7.87
N ASP A 46 1.15 17.75 -7.31
CA ASP A 46 2.14 16.69 -7.50
C ASP A 46 2.21 15.66 -6.36
N LEU A 47 1.43 15.83 -5.31
CA LEU A 47 1.47 14.94 -4.15
C LEU A 47 0.38 13.90 -4.22
N TRP A 48 0.77 12.70 -4.65
CA TRP A 48 -0.13 11.56 -4.79
C TRP A 48 0.06 10.58 -3.64
N VAL A 49 -1.05 10.03 -3.15
CA VAL A 49 -1.03 8.98 -2.12
C VAL A 49 -0.85 7.65 -2.82
N LEU A 50 0.24 6.95 -2.51
CA LEU A 50 0.56 5.65 -3.10
C LEU A 50 -0.13 4.51 -2.38
N GLY A 51 -0.26 4.61 -1.07
CA GLY A 51 -0.93 3.59 -0.26
C GLY A 51 -1.51 4.17 1.00
N MET A 52 -2.40 3.43 1.63
CA MET A 52 -3.05 3.85 2.87
C MET A 52 -3.41 2.64 3.71
N TYR A 53 -3.11 2.71 5.00
CA TYR A 53 -3.57 1.73 5.96
C TYR A 53 -4.93 2.16 6.50
N VAL A 54 -5.91 1.27 6.45
CA VAL A 54 -7.30 1.59 6.80
C VAL A 54 -7.80 0.62 7.87
N HIS A 55 -8.52 1.15 8.85
CA HIS A 55 -9.23 0.33 9.82
C HIS A 55 -10.72 0.53 9.59
N SER A 56 -11.34 -0.40 8.88
CA SER A 56 -12.73 -0.35 8.48
C SER A 56 -13.61 -1.04 9.51
N SER A 57 -14.79 -0.49 9.74
CA SER A 57 -15.77 -1.11 10.63
C SER A 57 -16.35 -2.41 10.08
N SER A 58 -16.36 -2.56 8.75
CA SER A 58 -16.93 -3.75 8.09
C SER A 58 -15.88 -4.75 7.63
N MET A 59 -14.72 -4.27 7.15
CA MET A 59 -13.67 -5.12 6.58
C MET A 59 -12.48 -5.34 7.51
N GLY A 60 -12.47 -4.70 8.66
CA GLY A 60 -11.34 -4.76 9.59
C GLY A 60 -10.16 -3.93 9.08
N ARG A 61 -8.95 -4.41 9.37
CA ARG A 61 -7.73 -3.73 8.96
C ARG A 61 -7.37 -4.14 7.54
N LEU A 62 -6.97 -3.17 6.72
CA LEU A 62 -6.59 -3.44 5.33
C LEU A 62 -5.59 -2.39 4.84
N ILE A 63 -4.91 -2.73 3.75
CA ILE A 63 -3.99 -1.84 3.07
C ILE A 63 -4.55 -1.57 1.68
N GLU A 64 -4.70 -0.30 1.32
CA GLU A 64 -5.09 0.10 -0.02
C GLU A 64 -3.88 0.62 -0.77
N ILE A 65 -3.69 0.17 -2.00
CA ILE A 65 -2.61 0.62 -2.88
C ILE A 65 -3.24 1.22 -4.12
N TYR A 66 -2.85 2.43 -4.47
CA TYR A 66 -3.47 3.19 -5.55
C TYR A 66 -2.61 3.12 -6.81
N TYR A 67 -2.97 2.22 -7.72
CA TYR A 67 -2.25 2.03 -8.97
C TYR A 67 -2.16 3.33 -9.79
N GLY A 68 -3.26 4.08 -9.89
CA GLY A 68 -3.28 5.34 -10.63
C GLY A 68 -2.27 6.35 -10.09
N SER A 69 -2.11 6.40 -8.76
CA SER A 69 -1.10 7.26 -8.14
C SER A 69 0.31 6.82 -8.51
N PHE A 70 0.56 5.50 -8.56
CA PHE A 70 1.85 4.97 -9.01
C PHE A 70 2.14 5.39 -10.45
N CYS A 71 1.14 5.36 -11.31
CA CYS A 71 1.30 5.80 -12.70
C CYS A 71 1.77 7.25 -12.79
N GLU A 72 1.25 8.10 -11.92
CA GLU A 72 1.65 9.52 -11.90
C GLU A 72 3.07 9.69 -11.37
N VAL A 73 3.38 9.06 -10.24
CA VAL A 73 4.68 9.23 -9.56
C VAL A 73 5.80 8.54 -10.33
N MET A 74 5.52 7.37 -10.90
CA MET A 74 6.55 6.54 -11.51
C MET A 74 6.61 6.67 -13.03
N LYS A 75 5.96 7.67 -13.58
CA LYS A 75 5.93 7.93 -15.02
C LYS A 75 7.36 8.02 -15.58
N GLY A 76 7.62 7.24 -16.61
CA GLY A 76 8.93 7.22 -17.27
C GLY A 76 10.03 6.48 -16.52
N ARG A 77 9.73 5.89 -15.36
CA ARG A 77 10.72 5.18 -14.57
C ARG A 77 10.81 3.71 -14.99
N SER A 78 11.94 3.08 -14.68
CA SER A 78 12.18 1.68 -15.04
C SER A 78 11.29 0.74 -14.23
N ARG A 79 11.15 -0.51 -14.72
CA ARG A 79 10.41 -1.54 -13.99
C ARG A 79 11.01 -1.79 -12.62
N GLU A 80 12.34 -1.80 -12.52
CA GLU A 80 13.03 -1.97 -11.24
C GLU A 80 12.69 -0.86 -10.25
N ALA A 81 12.62 0.38 -10.74
CA ALA A 81 12.24 1.52 -9.90
C ALA A 81 10.80 1.39 -9.40
N TRP A 82 9.89 0.92 -10.27
CA TRP A 82 8.51 0.66 -9.87
C TRP A 82 8.44 -0.37 -8.74
N ILE A 83 9.13 -1.49 -8.93
CA ILE A 83 9.10 -2.60 -7.95
C ILE A 83 9.69 -2.14 -6.61
N GLU A 84 10.77 -1.38 -6.64
CA GLU A 84 11.39 -0.84 -5.43
C GLU A 84 10.42 0.09 -4.69
N GLN A 85 9.75 0.98 -5.41
CA GLN A 85 8.77 1.88 -4.80
C GLN A 85 7.56 1.12 -4.28
N MET A 86 7.11 0.10 -4.98
CA MET A 86 6.02 -0.76 -4.54
C MET A 86 6.37 -1.46 -3.23
N ARG A 87 7.58 -2.00 -3.14
CA ARG A 87 8.06 -2.68 -1.93
C ARG A 87 8.13 -1.70 -0.76
N GLU A 88 8.71 -0.53 -0.99
CA GLU A 88 8.83 0.51 0.02
C GLU A 88 7.46 0.95 0.53
N THR A 89 6.51 1.16 -0.37
CA THR A 89 5.15 1.57 -0.02
C THR A 89 4.44 0.49 0.80
N LEU A 90 4.51 -0.77 0.36
CA LEU A 90 3.86 -1.86 1.07
C LEU A 90 4.43 -2.03 2.47
N TYR A 91 5.76 -2.01 2.59
CA TYR A 91 6.43 -2.15 3.89
C TYR A 91 6.05 -1.00 4.82
N HIS A 92 5.94 0.21 4.30
CA HIS A 92 5.52 1.37 5.08
C HIS A 92 4.11 1.17 5.65
N GLU A 93 3.17 0.66 4.85
CA GLU A 93 1.81 0.41 5.34
C GLU A 93 1.77 -0.73 6.35
N PHE A 94 2.61 -1.74 6.21
CA PHE A 94 2.74 -2.79 7.22
C PHE A 94 3.30 -2.26 8.54
N THR A 95 4.16 -1.24 8.49
CA THR A 95 4.63 -0.58 9.70
C THR A 95 3.44 0.01 10.46
N HIS A 96 2.54 0.68 9.76
CA HIS A 96 1.32 1.20 10.39
C HIS A 96 0.45 0.09 10.98
N HIS A 97 0.38 -1.04 10.27
CA HIS A 97 -0.38 -2.19 10.77
C HIS A 97 0.22 -2.71 12.09
N MET A 98 1.54 -2.86 12.14
CA MET A 98 2.23 -3.30 13.36
C MET A 98 2.03 -2.31 14.50
N GLU A 99 2.10 -1.02 14.21
CA GLU A 99 1.84 0.03 15.20
C GLU A 99 0.41 -0.03 15.72
N SER A 100 -0.55 -0.27 14.84
CA SER A 100 -1.96 -0.40 15.21
C SER A 100 -2.18 -1.58 16.15
N LEU A 101 -1.58 -2.72 15.86
CA LEU A 101 -1.69 -3.91 16.71
C LEU A 101 -1.01 -3.70 18.07
N ALA A 102 0.15 -3.07 18.07
CA ALA A 102 0.86 -2.78 19.31
C ALA A 102 0.08 -1.79 20.19
N GLY A 103 -0.53 -0.77 19.57
CA GLY A 103 -1.35 0.21 20.27
C GLY A 103 -2.57 -0.42 20.93
N GLU A 104 -3.21 -1.36 20.25
CA GLU A 104 -4.35 -2.08 20.79
C GLU A 104 -3.97 -2.90 22.05
N LYS A 105 -2.82 -3.56 22.01
CA LYS A 105 -2.32 -4.32 23.16
C LYS A 105 -2.03 -3.44 24.35
N MET A 106 -1.56 -2.22 24.10
CA MET A 106 -1.21 -1.29 25.19
C MET A 106 -2.44 -0.69 25.87
N LEU A 107 -3.59 -0.72 25.19
CA LEU A 107 -4.83 -0.18 25.72
C LEU A 107 -5.62 -1.21 26.55
N GLU A 108 -5.24 -2.46 26.48
CA GLU A 108 -5.81 -3.52 27.30
C GLU A 108 -5.15 -3.54 28.67
#